data_9d8db41d87b07b2cec421d5c01607852
#
_entry.id   9d8db41d87b07b2cec421d5c01607852
#
_cell.length_a   1.000
_cell.length_b   1.000
_cell.length_c   1.000
_cell.angle_alpha   90.00
_cell.angle_beta   90.00
_cell.angle_gamma   90.00
#
_symmetry.space_group_name_H-M   'P 1'
#
loop_
_entity.id
_entity.type
_entity.pdbx_description
1 polymer ?
#
loop_
_entity_poly.entity_id
_entity_poly.type
_entity_poly.pdbx_seq_one_letter_code
_entity_poly.pdbx_strand_id
1 'polypeptide(L)'
;MTAERYVVVGYDGSTDAQSAVAWAAKTAAALGAHLRVVHAVGLLEHAGMAGHAHVEADVALKIASDAGLHPSQVEWHVVDGDPTSAMLRMAEPPEVATLLVVGSRGSGGHAGTLLGSTSLELAEHSPVPVTIVPSSYRGG
;
A
#
# COMPACT_ATOMS: atom_id res chain seq x y z
N MET A 1 12.22 4.90 24.77
CA MET A 1 12.32 5.01 23.31
C MET A 1 11.18 4.24 22.67
N THR A 2 10.30 4.92 21.99
CA THR A 2 9.19 4.27 21.31
C THR A 2 9.66 3.74 19.95
N ALA A 3 9.34 2.47 19.66
CA ALA A 3 9.64 1.92 18.36
C ALA A 3 8.85 2.66 17.29
N GLU A 4 9.45 2.88 16.13
CA GLU A 4 8.75 3.48 15.00
C GLU A 4 7.61 2.57 14.56
N ARG A 5 6.48 3.18 14.24
CA ARG A 5 5.30 2.47 13.74
C ARG A 5 5.21 2.65 12.25
N TYR A 6 4.78 1.60 11.57
CA TYR A 6 4.63 1.60 10.13
C TYR A 6 3.23 1.18 9.73
N VAL A 7 2.62 1.98 8.87
CA VAL A 7 1.43 1.57 8.12
C VAL A 7 1.93 1.20 6.73
N VAL A 8 1.66 -0.01 6.29
CA VAL A 8 2.11 -0.51 4.99
C VAL A 8 0.92 -0.56 4.04
N VAL A 9 1.05 0.04 2.86
CA VAL A 9 0.00 0.05 1.85
C VAL A 9 0.53 -0.52 0.54
N GLY A 10 -0.24 -1.43 -0.05
CA GLY A 10 0.05 -1.96 -1.37
C GLY A 10 -0.46 -1.02 -2.46
N TYR A 11 0.33 -0.83 -3.50
CA TYR A 11 0.03 0.11 -4.57
C TYR A 11 0.35 -0.51 -5.93
N ASP A 12 -0.61 -0.47 -6.85
CA ASP A 12 -0.45 -0.99 -8.21
C ASP A 12 -0.83 0.02 -9.30
N GLY A 13 -1.01 1.29 -8.94
CA GLY A 13 -1.39 2.35 -9.86
C GLY A 13 -2.90 2.46 -10.08
N SER A 14 -3.69 1.51 -9.62
CA SER A 14 -5.15 1.54 -9.79
C SER A 14 -5.79 2.66 -8.96
N THR A 15 -7.02 3.02 -9.33
CA THR A 15 -7.80 4.00 -8.57
C THR A 15 -8.05 3.52 -7.13
N ASP A 16 -8.32 2.24 -6.96
CA ASP A 16 -8.53 1.65 -5.65
C ASP A 16 -7.25 1.73 -4.80
N ALA A 17 -6.09 1.50 -5.40
CA ALA A 17 -4.81 1.63 -4.70
C ALA A 17 -4.53 3.08 -4.30
N GLN A 18 -4.91 4.05 -5.13
CA GLN A 18 -4.77 5.46 -4.78
C GLN A 18 -5.64 5.81 -3.57
N SER A 19 -6.87 5.31 -3.54
CA SER A 19 -7.76 5.48 -2.38
C SER A 19 -7.16 4.83 -1.12
N ALA A 20 -6.54 3.68 -1.28
CA ALA A 20 -5.88 2.99 -0.18
C ALA A 20 -4.71 3.82 0.37
N VAL A 21 -3.89 4.42 -0.49
CA VAL A 21 -2.80 5.30 -0.07
C VAL A 21 -3.35 6.50 0.69
N ALA A 22 -4.43 7.11 0.22
CA ALA A 22 -5.04 8.26 0.88
C ALA A 22 -5.51 7.89 2.30
N TRP A 23 -6.20 6.78 2.44
CA TRP A 23 -6.67 6.31 3.75
C TRP A 23 -5.50 5.97 4.68
N ALA A 24 -4.53 5.24 4.15
CA ALA A 24 -3.35 4.83 4.91
C ALA A 24 -2.54 6.03 5.40
N ALA A 25 -2.39 7.05 4.55
CA ALA A 25 -1.67 8.27 4.92
C ALA A 25 -2.36 9.03 6.04
N LYS A 26 -3.70 9.17 5.97
CA LYS A 26 -4.47 9.80 7.05
C LYS A 26 -4.33 9.03 8.36
N THR A 27 -4.38 7.71 8.27
CA THR A 27 -4.24 6.84 9.43
C THR A 27 -2.82 6.95 10.03
N ALA A 28 -1.80 6.91 9.19
CA ALA A 28 -0.42 7.06 9.64
C ALA A 28 -0.22 8.41 10.33
N ALA A 29 -0.76 9.49 9.76
CA ALA A 29 -0.68 10.82 10.36
C ALA A 29 -1.34 10.84 11.74
N ALA A 30 -2.52 10.24 11.87
CA ALA A 30 -3.25 10.19 13.13
C ALA A 30 -2.53 9.36 14.19
N LEU A 31 -1.82 8.32 13.79
CA LEU A 31 -1.08 7.44 14.69
C LEU A 31 0.34 7.93 15.00
N GLY A 32 0.81 8.97 14.31
CA GLY A 32 2.20 9.36 14.38
C GLY A 32 3.14 8.31 13.78
N ALA A 33 2.65 7.60 12.77
CA ALA A 33 3.38 6.49 12.13
C ALA A 33 3.98 6.91 10.79
N HIS A 34 4.92 6.12 10.32
CA HIS A 34 5.45 6.24 8.96
C HIS A 34 4.56 5.46 8.00
N LEU A 35 4.47 5.92 6.75
CA LEU A 35 3.77 5.21 5.70
C LEU A 35 4.79 4.54 4.78
N ARG A 36 4.63 3.27 4.56
CA ARG A 36 5.47 2.50 3.64
C ARG A 36 4.60 2.06 2.47
N VAL A 37 4.86 2.62 1.28
CA VAL A 37 4.13 2.28 0.06
C VAL A 37 4.91 1.18 -0.66
N VAL A 38 4.27 0.06 -0.91
CA VAL A 38 4.89 -1.10 -1.56
C VAL A 38 4.30 -1.25 -2.96
N HIS A 39 5.17 -1.08 -3.96
CA HIS A 39 4.81 -1.26 -5.36
C HIS A 39 5.46 -2.53 -5.87
N ALA A 40 4.65 -3.56 -6.08
CA ALA A 40 5.13 -4.82 -6.62
C ALA A 40 5.11 -4.76 -8.14
N VAL A 41 6.24 -5.09 -8.76
CA VAL A 41 6.38 -5.09 -10.20
C VAL A 41 6.76 -6.49 -10.70
N GLY A 42 6.24 -6.86 -11.86
CA GLY A 42 6.67 -8.08 -12.51
C GLY A 42 8.02 -7.90 -13.20
N LEU A 43 8.69 -9.00 -13.49
CA LEU A 43 10.01 -8.99 -14.12
C LEU A 43 10.03 -8.22 -15.44
N LEU A 44 8.97 -8.34 -16.23
CA LEU A 44 8.86 -7.65 -17.51
C LEU A 44 8.65 -6.14 -17.35
N GLU A 45 7.91 -5.76 -16.31
CA GLU A 45 7.69 -4.36 -15.98
C GLU A 45 8.98 -3.71 -15.51
N HIS A 46 9.77 -4.44 -14.73
CA HIS A 46 11.03 -3.95 -14.20
C HIS A 46 12.03 -3.64 -15.32
N ALA A 47 12.04 -4.44 -16.38
CA ALA A 47 12.98 -4.28 -17.49
C ALA A 47 12.63 -3.12 -18.44
N GLY A 48 11.35 -2.73 -18.53
CA GLY A 48 10.90 -1.75 -19.51
C GLY A 48 10.35 -0.44 -18.98
N MET A 49 10.21 -0.27 -17.65
CA MET A 49 9.35 0.78 -17.10
C MET A 49 9.97 1.62 -15.97
N ALA A 50 11.27 1.84 -16.02
CA ALA A 50 11.94 2.70 -15.02
C ALA A 50 11.31 4.10 -14.94
N GLY A 51 10.85 4.66 -16.07
CA GLY A 51 10.16 5.94 -16.10
C GLY A 51 8.78 5.91 -15.47
N HIS A 52 8.07 4.79 -15.60
CA HIS A 52 6.76 4.61 -15.00
C HIS A 52 6.82 4.54 -13.47
N ALA A 53 7.85 3.91 -12.92
CA ALA A 53 8.01 3.81 -11.48
C ALA A 53 8.13 5.19 -10.83
N HIS A 54 8.81 6.13 -11.46
CA HIS A 54 8.94 7.50 -10.96
C HIS A 54 7.60 8.24 -10.97
N VAL A 55 6.81 8.09 -12.04
CA VAL A 55 5.49 8.73 -12.14
C VAL A 55 4.57 8.19 -11.03
N GLU A 56 4.58 6.88 -10.83
CA GLU A 56 3.75 6.26 -9.81
C GLU A 56 4.18 6.66 -8.39
N ALA A 57 5.48 6.76 -8.16
CA ALA A 57 5.99 7.24 -6.87
C ALA A 57 5.53 8.68 -6.60
N ASP A 58 5.61 9.54 -7.60
CA ASP A 58 5.18 10.93 -7.47
C ASP A 58 3.70 11.05 -7.16
N VAL A 59 2.87 10.22 -7.79
CA VAL A 59 1.42 10.19 -7.53
C VAL A 59 1.16 9.77 -6.07
N ALA A 60 1.79 8.70 -5.63
CA ALA A 60 1.61 8.19 -4.28
C ALA A 60 2.09 9.20 -3.23
N LEU A 61 3.25 9.83 -3.46
CA LEU A 61 3.79 10.83 -2.55
C LEU A 61 2.90 12.06 -2.46
N LYS A 62 2.32 12.50 -3.59
CA LYS A 62 1.40 13.62 -3.59
C LYS A 62 0.13 13.29 -2.79
N ILE A 63 -0.42 12.12 -2.97
CA ILE A 63 -1.61 11.68 -2.22
C ILE A 63 -1.30 11.69 -0.72
N ALA A 64 -0.15 11.15 -0.32
CA ALA A 64 0.25 11.13 1.08
C ALA A 64 0.45 12.53 1.66
N SER A 65 1.07 13.42 0.89
CA SER A 65 1.27 14.81 1.28
C SER A 65 -0.06 15.53 1.47
N ASP A 66 -0.99 15.36 0.53
CA ASP A 66 -2.32 15.96 0.60
C ASP A 66 -3.11 15.45 1.81
N ALA A 67 -2.81 14.24 2.28
CA ALA A 67 -3.44 13.65 3.44
C ALA A 67 -2.79 14.07 4.77
N GLY A 68 -1.72 14.86 4.73
CA GLY A 68 -1.11 15.44 5.92
C GLY A 68 0.21 14.81 6.37
N LEU A 69 0.78 13.89 5.61
CA LEU A 69 2.08 13.31 5.94
C LEU A 69 3.23 14.17 5.40
N HIS A 70 4.24 14.36 6.24
CA HIS A 70 5.48 14.98 5.79
C HIS A 70 6.24 13.98 4.89
N PRO A 71 6.95 14.44 3.85
CA PRO A 71 7.70 13.53 2.96
C PRO A 71 8.69 12.63 3.69
N SER A 72 9.27 13.08 4.80
CA SER A 72 10.18 12.25 5.59
C SER A 72 9.51 11.07 6.28
N GLN A 73 8.19 11.05 6.31
CA GLN A 73 7.41 9.97 6.92
C GLN A 73 6.91 8.96 5.90
N VAL A 74 7.24 9.15 4.62
CA VAL A 74 6.79 8.28 3.54
C VAL A 74 7.98 7.56 2.91
N GLU A 75 7.89 6.24 2.83
CA GLU A 75 8.87 5.39 2.15
C GLU A 75 8.24 4.77 0.93
N TRP A 76 8.97 4.73 -0.17
CA TRP A 76 8.54 4.10 -1.41
C TRP A 76 9.41 2.86 -1.65
N HIS A 77 8.79 1.69 -1.70
CA HIS A 77 9.48 0.43 -1.90
C HIS A 77 8.99 -0.24 -3.17
N VAL A 78 9.89 -0.46 -4.12
CA VAL A 78 9.60 -1.26 -5.30
C VAL A 78 10.13 -2.66 -5.02
N VAL A 79 9.27 -3.66 -5.16
CA VAL A 79 9.62 -5.04 -4.89
C VAL A 79 9.30 -5.90 -6.11
N ASP A 80 10.14 -6.90 -6.35
CA ASP A 80 9.89 -7.86 -7.42
C ASP A 80 8.96 -8.96 -6.91
N GLY A 81 8.01 -9.34 -7.74
CA GLY A 81 7.17 -10.51 -7.50
C GLY A 81 5.83 -10.19 -6.89
N ASP A 82 5.37 -11.08 -6.03
CA ASP A 82 4.02 -11.07 -5.49
C ASP A 82 3.83 -10.00 -4.40
N PRO A 83 2.85 -9.09 -4.56
CA PRO A 83 2.59 -8.07 -3.54
C PRO A 83 2.17 -8.65 -2.20
N THR A 84 1.43 -9.75 -2.20
CA THR A 84 1.00 -10.41 -0.96
C THR A 84 2.20 -10.85 -0.14
N SER A 85 3.15 -11.55 -0.75
CA SER A 85 4.34 -12.03 -0.07
C SER A 85 5.20 -10.90 0.47
N ALA A 86 5.33 -9.81 -0.31
CA ALA A 86 6.11 -8.65 0.11
C ALA A 86 5.49 -7.98 1.34
N MET A 87 4.17 -7.79 1.33
CA MET A 87 3.49 -7.16 2.44
C MET A 87 3.49 -8.03 3.69
N LEU A 88 3.32 -9.34 3.54
CA LEU A 88 3.37 -10.27 4.68
C LEU A 88 4.74 -10.27 5.34
N ARG A 89 5.80 -10.17 4.57
CA ARG A 89 7.15 -10.07 5.14
C ARG A 89 7.31 -8.82 6.01
N MET A 90 6.68 -7.71 5.62
CA MET A 90 6.73 -6.47 6.39
C MET A 90 5.89 -6.52 7.66
N ALA A 91 5.00 -7.50 7.78
CA ALA A 91 4.20 -7.72 8.97
C ALA A 91 4.90 -8.61 9.99
N GLU A 92 6.05 -9.18 9.65
CA GLU A 92 6.81 -10.07 10.51
C GLU A 92 8.08 -9.40 11.03
N PRO A 93 8.65 -9.90 12.16
CA PRO A 93 9.91 -9.36 12.67
C PRO A 93 11.02 -9.40 11.61
N PRO A 94 11.92 -8.41 11.59
CA PRO A 94 12.01 -7.29 12.54
C PRO A 94 11.11 -6.09 12.22
N GLU A 95 10.45 -6.08 11.05
CA GLU A 95 9.71 -4.91 10.59
C GLU A 95 8.41 -4.67 11.35
N VAL A 96 7.65 -5.69 11.57
CA VAL A 96 6.33 -5.71 12.24
C VAL A 96 5.48 -4.46 12.00
N ALA A 97 4.88 -4.39 10.83
CA ALA A 97 3.93 -3.31 10.52
C ALA A 97 2.79 -3.29 11.54
N THR A 98 2.31 -2.09 11.86
CA THR A 98 1.13 -1.93 12.72
C THR A 98 -0.13 -2.39 12.00
N LEU A 99 -0.16 -2.21 10.69
CA LEU A 99 -1.36 -2.37 9.89
C LEU A 99 -0.96 -2.53 8.42
N LEU A 100 -1.64 -3.42 7.71
CA LEU A 100 -1.52 -3.54 6.26
C LEU A 100 -2.77 -2.97 5.62
N VAL A 101 -2.61 -2.23 4.52
CA VAL A 101 -3.72 -1.57 3.82
C VAL A 101 -3.68 -1.92 2.34
N VAL A 102 -4.82 -2.26 1.78
CA VAL A 102 -4.97 -2.51 0.33
C VAL A 102 -6.31 -1.98 -0.14
N GLY A 103 -6.41 -1.70 -1.44
CA GLY A 103 -7.70 -1.44 -2.07
C GLY A 103 -8.48 -2.73 -2.20
N SER A 104 -9.79 -2.63 -2.36
CA SER A 104 -10.64 -3.81 -2.48
C SER A 104 -10.39 -4.57 -3.78
N ARG A 105 -9.92 -3.89 -4.83
CA ARG A 105 -9.56 -4.49 -6.12
C ARG A 105 -8.28 -3.86 -6.62
N GLY A 106 -7.50 -4.64 -7.37
CA GLY A 106 -6.33 -4.14 -8.06
C GLY A 106 -6.59 -3.93 -9.54
N SER A 107 -5.53 -3.65 -10.28
CA SER A 107 -5.58 -3.42 -11.73
C SER A 107 -6.08 -4.64 -12.51
N GLY A 108 -5.93 -5.85 -11.96
CA GLY A 108 -6.39 -7.09 -12.57
C GLY A 108 -7.78 -7.54 -12.14
N GLY A 109 -8.54 -6.71 -11.44
CA GLY A 109 -9.86 -7.07 -10.93
C GLY A 109 -10.87 -7.30 -12.04
N HIS A 110 -11.69 -8.34 -11.87
CA HIS A 110 -12.76 -8.66 -12.81
C HIS A 110 -14.10 -8.13 -12.30
N ALA A 111 -14.96 -7.73 -13.24
CA ALA A 111 -16.31 -7.29 -12.93
C ALA A 111 -17.06 -8.38 -12.14
N GLY A 112 -17.72 -7.99 -11.06
CA GLY A 112 -18.45 -8.93 -10.20
C GLY A 112 -17.63 -9.53 -9.07
N THR A 113 -16.32 -9.31 -9.03
CA THR A 113 -15.47 -9.75 -7.94
C THR A 113 -15.55 -8.73 -6.79
N LEU A 114 -15.92 -9.15 -5.60
CA LEU A 114 -16.03 -8.26 -4.43
C LEU A 114 -14.67 -7.80 -3.93
N LEU A 115 -13.70 -8.71 -3.86
CA LEU A 115 -12.34 -8.42 -3.41
C LEU A 115 -11.33 -9.01 -4.36
N GLY A 116 -10.19 -8.34 -4.51
CA GLY A 116 -9.07 -8.85 -5.28
C GLY A 116 -8.33 -9.96 -4.53
N SER A 117 -7.51 -10.71 -5.25
CA SER A 117 -6.76 -11.83 -4.68
C SER A 117 -5.82 -11.40 -3.55
N THR A 118 -5.12 -10.26 -3.72
CA THR A 118 -4.22 -9.74 -2.68
C THR A 118 -4.97 -9.43 -1.39
N SER A 119 -6.15 -8.79 -1.51
CA SER A 119 -6.97 -8.46 -0.34
C SER A 119 -7.40 -9.72 0.42
N LEU A 120 -7.85 -10.75 -0.31
CA LEU A 120 -8.28 -12.00 0.29
C LEU A 120 -7.12 -12.74 0.96
N GLU A 121 -5.99 -12.85 0.30
CA GLU A 121 -4.83 -13.54 0.84
C GLU A 121 -4.27 -12.86 2.09
N LEU A 122 -4.21 -11.53 2.08
CA LEU A 122 -3.77 -10.79 3.25
C LEU A 122 -4.72 -10.97 4.41
N ALA A 123 -6.03 -10.91 4.15
CA ALA A 123 -7.03 -11.11 5.20
C ALA A 123 -6.93 -12.49 5.85
N GLU A 124 -6.57 -13.51 5.06
CA GLU A 124 -6.44 -14.89 5.56
C GLU A 124 -5.13 -15.14 6.32
N HIS A 125 -4.03 -14.49 5.92
CA HIS A 125 -2.70 -14.87 6.37
C HIS A 125 -1.94 -13.82 7.18
N SER A 126 -2.42 -12.58 7.25
CA SER A 126 -1.68 -11.53 7.94
C SER A 126 -1.70 -11.71 9.45
N PRO A 127 -0.52 -11.59 10.11
CA PRO A 127 -0.45 -11.62 11.58
C PRO A 127 -0.83 -10.28 12.21
N VAL A 128 -1.06 -9.24 11.41
CA VAL A 128 -1.48 -7.91 11.88
C VAL A 128 -2.79 -7.52 11.20
N PRO A 129 -3.53 -6.54 11.74
CA PRO A 129 -4.78 -6.11 11.10
C PRO A 129 -4.59 -5.69 9.66
N VAL A 130 -5.59 -5.97 8.84
CA VAL A 130 -5.63 -5.59 7.42
C VAL A 130 -6.85 -4.71 7.20
N THR A 131 -6.62 -3.55 6.60
CA THR A 131 -7.71 -2.67 6.17
C THR A 131 -7.87 -2.80 4.67
N ILE A 132 -9.09 -3.05 4.24
CA ILE A 132 -9.44 -3.11 2.83
C ILE A 132 -10.29 -1.88 2.53
N VAL A 133 -9.73 -0.99 1.70
CA VAL A 133 -10.39 0.28 1.36
C VAL A 133 -11.31 0.05 0.16
N PRO A 134 -12.62 0.27 0.30
CA PRO A 134 -13.55 -0.01 -0.79
C PRO A 134 -13.46 1.01 -1.92
N SER A 135 -13.89 0.61 -3.11
CA SER A 135 -13.92 1.48 -4.28
C SER A 135 -14.76 2.73 -4.06
N SER A 136 -15.75 2.64 -3.18
CA SER A 136 -16.66 3.75 -2.86
C SER A 136 -16.10 4.75 -1.84
N TYR A 137 -14.90 4.50 -1.32
CA TYR A 137 -14.29 5.41 -0.33
C TYR A 137 -14.10 6.80 -0.90
N ARG A 138 -14.52 7.82 -0.16
CA ARG A 138 -14.51 9.23 -0.60
C ARG A 138 -13.53 10.11 0.16
N GLY A 139 -12.74 9.55 1.05
CA GLY A 139 -11.74 10.31 1.78
C GLY A 139 -12.29 11.26 2.83
N GLY A 140 -13.51 11.05 3.25
CA GLY A 140 -14.17 11.87 4.26
C GLY A 140 -13.71 11.66 5.67
#